data_ad6c3d383cd8130d918cb2e850370474
#
_entry.id   ad6c3d383cd8130d918cb2e850370474
#
_cell.length_a   1.000
_cell.length_b   1.000
_cell.length_c   1.000
_cell.angle_alpha   90.00
_cell.angle_beta   90.00
_cell.angle_gamma   90.00
#
_symmetry.space_group_name_H-M   'P 1'
#
loop_
_entity.id
_entity.type
_entity.pdbx_description
1 polymer ?
#
loop_
_entity_poly.entity_id
_entity_poly.type
_entity_poly.pdbx_seq_one_letter_code
_entity_poly.pdbx_strand_id
1 'polypeptide(L)'
;MALDADLEAWLRLSLIDGVGTQTLHKLLLEFGTPAGVLAASPRALAVVVPPRLASSITAGGASDEALSAVAAWLDDPANHIITLADSEYPQSLLQTADPPPLLYAKGRIGLLNQPAFAIVGSRNATAQGSANAEAFATTLGDAGMVIVSGLALGIDAAAHRGGLASRASTIAVVGTGLDSVYPARNRPLAHDIAASGLIISEFALGTPPLAGNFPRRNRLICGLARGVLVVEAAISSGSLITARLAAEQGREVFAIPGSIHSPLAKGCHALIKQGAKLVESAQDILEELGATMPQTPDKTAAAADGDDVLLAHIGFEPVDVQAICTRSGLAAAEVNAALTSLEITGQIESLPGGRWQRVH
;
A
#
# COMPACT_ATOMS: atom_id res chain seq x y z
N MET A 1 -6.24 20.61 -22.65
CA MET A 1 -7.21 19.76 -23.42
C MET A 1 -8.61 20.02 -22.87
N ALA A 2 -9.69 20.08 -23.69
CA ALA A 2 -11.04 20.17 -23.16
C ALA A 2 -11.40 18.82 -22.50
N LEU A 3 -12.02 18.86 -21.33
CA LEU A 3 -12.54 17.66 -20.68
C LEU A 3 -13.68 17.08 -21.53
N ASP A 4 -13.78 15.75 -21.56
CA ASP A 4 -14.96 15.09 -22.09
C ASP A 4 -16.19 15.45 -21.23
N ALA A 5 -17.37 15.55 -21.86
CA ALA A 5 -18.59 16.01 -21.18
C ALA A 5 -19.01 15.11 -20.02
N ASP A 6 -18.81 13.79 -20.14
CA ASP A 6 -19.12 12.84 -19.08
C ASP A 6 -18.17 13.00 -17.90
N LEU A 7 -16.85 13.09 -18.16
CA LEU A 7 -15.85 13.34 -17.12
C LEU A 7 -16.07 14.68 -16.44
N GLU A 8 -16.42 15.72 -17.20
CA GLU A 8 -16.76 17.04 -16.64
C GLU A 8 -17.93 16.93 -15.64
N ALA A 9 -18.98 16.19 -15.99
CA ALA A 9 -20.12 15.99 -15.10
C ALA A 9 -19.74 15.25 -13.79
N TRP A 10 -18.88 14.22 -13.88
CA TRP A 10 -18.33 13.54 -12.72
C TRP A 10 -17.55 14.49 -11.81
N LEU A 11 -16.67 15.30 -12.39
CA LEU A 11 -15.84 16.27 -11.66
C LEU A 11 -16.68 17.37 -11.02
N ARG A 12 -17.67 17.92 -11.74
CA ARG A 12 -18.58 18.96 -11.22
C ARG A 12 -19.28 18.51 -9.94
N LEU A 13 -19.64 17.22 -9.83
CA LEU A 13 -20.26 16.67 -8.63
C LEU A 13 -19.26 16.31 -7.54
N SER A 14 -18.18 15.63 -7.90
CA SER A 14 -17.23 15.08 -6.92
C SER A 14 -16.39 16.16 -6.22
N LEU A 15 -16.22 17.32 -6.83
CA LEU A 15 -15.46 18.46 -6.28
C LEU A 15 -16.32 19.43 -5.46
N ILE A 16 -17.63 19.16 -5.30
CA ILE A 16 -18.47 19.98 -4.40
C ILE A 16 -18.13 19.68 -2.94
N ASP A 17 -17.88 20.72 -2.16
CA ASP A 17 -17.69 20.59 -0.71
C ASP A 17 -18.91 19.94 -0.05
N GLY A 18 -18.66 18.82 0.65
CA GLY A 18 -19.71 18.03 1.32
C GLY A 18 -20.31 16.92 0.48
N VAL A 19 -19.94 16.78 -0.78
CA VAL A 19 -20.25 15.59 -1.58
C VAL A 19 -19.17 14.53 -1.35
N GLY A 20 -19.39 13.66 -0.35
CA GLY A 20 -18.58 12.48 -0.14
C GLY A 20 -19.09 11.31 -1.01
N THR A 21 -18.32 10.21 -1.02
CA THR A 21 -18.62 8.98 -1.77
C THR A 21 -20.07 8.52 -1.58
N GLN A 22 -20.53 8.40 -0.32
CA GLN A 22 -21.90 7.94 -0.02
C GLN A 22 -22.98 8.89 -0.54
N THR A 23 -22.73 10.20 -0.50
CA THR A 23 -23.68 11.20 -1.03
C THR A 23 -23.79 11.06 -2.54
N LEU A 24 -22.65 10.91 -3.22
CA LEU A 24 -22.63 10.75 -4.67
C LEU A 24 -23.31 9.44 -5.10
N HIS A 25 -23.07 8.33 -4.39
CA HIS A 25 -23.78 7.07 -4.64
C HIS A 25 -25.30 7.22 -4.51
N LYS A 26 -25.81 7.90 -3.46
CA LYS A 26 -27.24 8.14 -3.31
C LYS A 26 -27.83 8.96 -4.48
N LEU A 27 -27.09 9.98 -4.91
CA LEU A 27 -27.49 10.80 -6.06
C LEU A 27 -27.51 9.96 -7.35
N LEU A 28 -26.51 9.13 -7.59
CA LEU A 28 -26.45 8.28 -8.78
C LEU A 28 -27.52 7.18 -8.77
N LEU A 29 -27.84 6.63 -7.60
CA LEU A 29 -28.95 5.66 -7.47
C LEU A 29 -30.30 6.27 -7.84
N GLU A 30 -30.52 7.55 -7.50
CA GLU A 30 -31.79 8.23 -7.77
C GLU A 30 -31.89 8.78 -9.21
N PHE A 31 -30.80 9.38 -9.69
CA PHE A 31 -30.79 10.13 -10.96
C PHE A 31 -30.07 9.42 -12.12
N GLY A 32 -29.46 8.26 -11.86
CA GLY A 32 -28.79 7.38 -12.83
C GLY A 32 -27.38 7.83 -13.19
N THR A 33 -27.22 9.04 -13.71
CA THR A 33 -25.91 9.54 -14.21
C THR A 33 -25.54 10.89 -13.58
N PRO A 34 -24.24 11.28 -13.58
CA PRO A 34 -23.82 12.61 -13.14
C PRO A 34 -24.54 13.74 -13.88
N ALA A 35 -24.69 13.61 -15.20
CA ALA A 35 -25.44 14.57 -16.01
C ALA A 35 -26.92 14.64 -15.56
N GLY A 36 -27.56 13.50 -15.25
CA GLY A 36 -28.89 13.43 -14.69
C GLY A 36 -29.04 14.14 -13.35
N VAL A 37 -28.03 14.00 -12.48
CA VAL A 37 -27.96 14.74 -11.18
C VAL A 37 -27.90 16.24 -11.42
N LEU A 38 -27.03 16.70 -12.31
CA LEU A 38 -26.84 18.14 -12.61
C LEU A 38 -28.09 18.74 -13.30
N ALA A 39 -28.85 17.96 -14.07
CA ALA A 39 -30.09 18.39 -14.70
C ALA A 39 -31.32 18.33 -13.78
N ALA A 40 -31.19 17.74 -12.59
CA ALA A 40 -32.31 17.55 -11.68
C ALA A 40 -32.79 18.86 -11.06
N SER A 41 -34.10 18.97 -10.81
CA SER A 41 -34.70 20.15 -10.17
C SER A 41 -34.24 20.27 -8.69
N PRO A 42 -34.16 21.51 -8.14
CA PRO A 42 -33.84 21.72 -6.72
C PRO A 42 -34.72 20.93 -5.77
N ARG A 43 -36.02 20.79 -6.15
CA ARG A 43 -37.01 20.05 -5.36
C ARG A 43 -36.74 18.54 -5.35
N ALA A 44 -36.33 18.00 -6.47
CA ALA A 44 -35.94 16.56 -6.56
C ALA A 44 -34.67 16.28 -5.78
N LEU A 45 -33.64 17.12 -5.93
CA LEU A 45 -32.38 17.01 -5.17
C LEU A 45 -32.59 17.12 -3.67
N ALA A 46 -33.48 18.00 -3.20
CA ALA A 46 -33.75 18.21 -1.76
C ALA A 46 -34.38 16.98 -1.07
N VAL A 47 -34.84 15.98 -1.81
CA VAL A 47 -35.31 14.69 -1.26
C VAL A 47 -34.11 13.80 -0.87
N VAL A 48 -32.99 13.93 -1.59
CA VAL A 48 -31.80 13.04 -1.47
C VAL A 48 -30.72 13.68 -0.60
N VAL A 49 -30.54 14.99 -0.73
CA VAL A 49 -29.45 15.73 -0.09
C VAL A 49 -29.96 16.97 0.66
N PRO A 50 -29.21 17.49 1.64
CA PRO A 50 -29.56 18.74 2.33
C PRO A 50 -29.75 19.91 1.36
N PRO A 51 -30.64 20.89 1.66
CA PRO A 51 -30.96 22.01 0.78
C PRO A 51 -29.74 22.81 0.30
N ARG A 52 -28.76 23.01 1.17
CA ARG A 52 -27.49 23.69 0.83
C ARG A 52 -26.76 22.96 -0.31
N LEU A 53 -26.71 21.65 -0.25
CA LEU A 53 -26.02 20.84 -1.24
C LEU A 53 -26.82 20.79 -2.55
N ALA A 54 -28.16 20.67 -2.46
CA ALA A 54 -29.04 20.77 -3.62
C ALA A 54 -28.83 22.11 -4.37
N SER A 55 -28.67 23.22 -3.64
CA SER A 55 -28.38 24.54 -4.23
C SER A 55 -27.02 24.56 -4.92
N SER A 56 -25.98 23.97 -4.33
CA SER A 56 -24.65 23.90 -4.95
C SER A 56 -24.66 23.06 -6.25
N ILE A 57 -25.40 21.96 -6.28
CA ILE A 57 -25.57 21.14 -7.47
C ILE A 57 -26.29 21.90 -8.58
N THR A 58 -27.40 22.59 -8.27
CA THR A 58 -28.16 23.37 -9.23
C THR A 58 -27.45 24.63 -9.70
N ALA A 59 -26.49 25.14 -8.96
CA ALA A 59 -25.59 26.21 -9.41
C ALA A 59 -24.53 25.76 -10.42
N GLY A 60 -24.54 24.49 -10.83
CA GLY A 60 -23.62 23.92 -11.81
C GLY A 60 -22.46 23.12 -11.18
N GLY A 61 -22.51 22.86 -9.88
CA GLY A 61 -21.49 22.04 -9.21
C GLY A 61 -20.21 22.80 -8.88
N ALA A 62 -19.06 22.15 -9.07
CA ALA A 62 -17.75 22.75 -8.85
C ALA A 62 -17.43 23.86 -9.86
N SER A 63 -16.55 24.79 -9.46
CA SER A 63 -16.16 25.93 -10.27
C SER A 63 -15.37 25.55 -11.50
N ASP A 64 -15.43 26.37 -12.56
CA ASP A 64 -14.64 26.18 -13.79
C ASP A 64 -13.13 26.28 -13.53
N GLU A 65 -12.72 27.01 -12.48
CA GLU A 65 -11.32 27.07 -12.05
C GLU A 65 -10.85 25.72 -11.53
N ALA A 66 -11.65 25.01 -10.71
CA ALA A 66 -11.31 23.68 -10.22
C ALA A 66 -11.23 22.66 -11.37
N LEU A 67 -12.15 22.75 -12.35
CA LEU A 67 -12.12 21.91 -13.55
C LEU A 67 -10.89 22.20 -14.42
N SER A 68 -10.54 23.49 -14.58
CA SER A 68 -9.35 23.88 -15.34
C SER A 68 -8.06 23.36 -14.71
N ALA A 69 -7.97 23.35 -13.39
CA ALA A 69 -6.82 22.78 -12.66
C ALA A 69 -6.70 21.26 -12.94
N VAL A 70 -7.81 20.54 -12.95
CA VAL A 70 -7.79 19.10 -13.28
C VAL A 70 -7.45 18.88 -14.75
N ALA A 71 -8.00 19.68 -15.68
CA ALA A 71 -7.66 19.60 -17.09
C ALA A 71 -6.18 19.83 -17.35
N ALA A 72 -5.57 20.83 -16.69
CA ALA A 72 -4.14 21.08 -16.77
C ALA A 72 -3.30 19.91 -16.19
N TRP A 73 -3.77 19.26 -15.12
CA TRP A 73 -3.11 18.08 -14.58
C TRP A 73 -3.17 16.89 -15.55
N LEU A 74 -4.26 16.73 -16.29
CA LEU A 74 -4.46 15.68 -17.31
C LEU A 74 -3.62 15.93 -18.59
N ASP A 75 -2.97 17.07 -18.78
CA ASP A 75 -2.06 17.30 -19.91
C ASP A 75 -0.81 16.41 -19.82
N ASP A 76 -0.42 15.91 -18.63
CA ASP A 76 0.58 14.85 -18.48
C ASP A 76 -0.05 13.49 -18.86
N PRO A 77 0.44 12.80 -19.90
CA PRO A 77 -0.12 11.54 -20.39
C PRO A 77 -0.09 10.38 -19.37
N ALA A 78 0.72 10.50 -18.32
CA ALA A 78 0.74 9.54 -17.23
C ALA A 78 -0.41 9.72 -16.25
N ASN A 79 -1.13 10.84 -16.30
CA ASN A 79 -2.21 11.17 -15.40
C ASN A 79 -3.57 10.75 -16.00
N HIS A 80 -4.39 10.10 -15.18
CA HIS A 80 -5.69 9.61 -15.57
C HIS A 80 -6.72 9.88 -14.48
N ILE A 81 -7.98 9.98 -14.88
CA ILE A 81 -9.11 9.92 -13.97
C ILE A 81 -9.97 8.74 -14.43
N ILE A 82 -10.33 7.89 -13.47
CA ILE A 82 -11.12 6.68 -13.71
C ILE A 82 -12.38 6.77 -12.87
N THR A 83 -13.53 6.69 -13.51
CA THR A 83 -14.84 6.78 -12.88
C THR A 83 -15.48 5.41 -12.73
N LEU A 84 -16.55 5.30 -11.93
CA LEU A 84 -17.33 4.06 -11.80
C LEU A 84 -17.90 3.55 -13.13
N ALA A 85 -18.02 4.42 -14.14
CA ALA A 85 -18.59 4.08 -15.45
C ALA A 85 -17.53 3.51 -16.42
N ASP A 86 -16.23 3.66 -16.10
CA ASP A 86 -15.16 3.27 -17.00
C ASP A 86 -14.86 1.77 -16.92
N SER A 87 -14.52 1.16 -18.05
CA SER A 87 -14.15 -0.25 -18.16
C SER A 87 -12.86 -0.58 -17.38
N GLU A 88 -11.99 0.38 -17.22
CA GLU A 88 -10.73 0.32 -16.46
C GLU A 88 -10.95 0.37 -14.95
N TYR A 89 -12.15 0.71 -14.47
CA TYR A 89 -12.42 0.76 -13.04
C TYR A 89 -12.19 -0.62 -12.39
N PRO A 90 -11.47 -0.68 -11.24
CA PRO A 90 -11.12 -1.97 -10.63
C PRO A 90 -12.36 -2.74 -10.18
N GLN A 91 -12.58 -3.90 -10.78
CA GLN A 91 -13.73 -4.77 -10.48
C GLN A 91 -13.75 -5.20 -9.00
N SER A 92 -12.58 -5.36 -8.39
CA SER A 92 -12.44 -5.68 -6.98
C SER A 92 -12.99 -4.58 -6.05
N LEU A 93 -12.89 -3.31 -6.44
CA LEU A 93 -13.45 -2.19 -5.67
C LEU A 93 -14.96 -2.09 -5.79
N LEU A 94 -15.57 -2.48 -6.93
CA LEU A 94 -17.03 -2.52 -7.08
C LEU A 94 -17.69 -3.49 -6.09
N GLN A 95 -16.96 -4.49 -5.62
CA GLN A 95 -17.44 -5.47 -4.63
C GLN A 95 -17.38 -4.95 -3.19
N THR A 96 -16.77 -3.79 -2.94
CA THR A 96 -16.69 -3.18 -1.62
C THR A 96 -17.96 -2.41 -1.28
N ALA A 97 -18.24 -2.20 0.01
CA ALA A 97 -19.43 -1.49 0.46
C ALA A 97 -19.47 0.00 0.05
N ASP A 98 -18.31 0.61 -0.20
CA ASP A 98 -18.18 2.05 -0.47
C ASP A 98 -17.11 2.28 -1.56
N PRO A 99 -17.35 1.86 -2.83
CA PRO A 99 -16.41 2.06 -3.93
C PRO A 99 -16.24 3.56 -4.23
N PRO A 100 -15.01 4.08 -4.41
CA PRO A 100 -14.83 5.49 -4.74
C PRO A 100 -15.43 5.80 -6.11
N PRO A 101 -16.29 6.83 -6.24
CA PRO A 101 -16.91 7.15 -7.51
C PRO A 101 -15.92 7.57 -8.61
N LEU A 102 -14.76 8.06 -8.17
CA LEU A 102 -13.70 8.58 -9.01
C LEU A 102 -12.34 8.27 -8.38
N LEU A 103 -11.39 7.87 -9.20
CA LEU A 103 -9.99 7.65 -8.86
C LEU A 103 -9.10 8.55 -9.71
N TYR A 104 -8.26 9.34 -9.08
CA TYR A 104 -7.09 9.94 -9.72
C TYR A 104 -6.01 8.88 -9.79
N ALA A 105 -5.35 8.74 -10.93
CA ALA A 105 -4.34 7.73 -11.17
C ALA A 105 -3.14 8.33 -11.91
N LYS A 106 -1.92 7.91 -11.56
CA LYS A 106 -0.70 8.30 -12.25
C LYS A 106 0.17 7.08 -12.49
N GLY A 107 0.42 6.77 -13.77
CA GLY A 107 1.23 5.64 -14.21
C GLY A 107 0.43 4.58 -14.98
N ARG A 108 0.73 3.31 -14.74
CA ARG A 108 0.23 2.16 -15.52
C ARG A 108 -1.17 1.70 -15.04
N ILE A 109 -2.24 2.29 -15.57
CA ILE A 109 -3.64 1.96 -15.17
C ILE A 109 -4.00 0.49 -15.38
N GLY A 110 -3.39 -0.21 -16.35
CA GLY A 110 -3.62 -1.64 -16.59
C GLY A 110 -3.32 -2.54 -15.39
N LEU A 111 -2.62 -2.05 -14.35
CA LEU A 111 -2.38 -2.79 -13.12
C LEU A 111 -3.64 -2.93 -12.24
N LEU A 112 -4.64 -2.06 -12.40
CA LEU A 112 -5.83 -2.00 -11.52
C LEU A 112 -6.67 -3.27 -11.54
N ASN A 113 -6.72 -3.97 -12.65
CA ASN A 113 -7.51 -5.19 -12.83
C ASN A 113 -6.66 -6.47 -12.83
N GLN A 114 -5.38 -6.37 -12.46
CA GLN A 114 -4.53 -7.54 -12.25
C GLN A 114 -4.73 -8.13 -10.84
N PRO A 115 -4.46 -9.43 -10.64
CA PRO A 115 -4.42 -10.00 -9.30
C PRO A 115 -3.49 -9.20 -8.40
N ALA A 116 -3.95 -8.80 -7.22
CA ALA A 116 -3.18 -7.94 -6.34
C ALA A 116 -3.15 -8.46 -4.90
N PHE A 117 -2.07 -8.13 -4.19
CA PHE A 117 -1.85 -8.52 -2.80
C PHE A 117 -1.30 -7.33 -1.99
N ALA A 118 -1.85 -7.09 -0.81
CA ALA A 118 -1.45 -5.96 0.02
C ALA A 118 -0.37 -6.35 1.05
N ILE A 119 0.63 -5.49 1.22
CA ILE A 119 1.65 -5.62 2.26
C ILE A 119 1.70 -4.31 3.05
N VAL A 120 1.49 -4.41 4.36
CA VAL A 120 1.43 -3.25 5.25
C VAL A 120 2.17 -3.52 6.57
N GLY A 121 2.49 -2.44 7.31
CA GLY A 121 3.12 -2.63 8.61
C GLY A 121 3.57 -1.35 9.30
N SER A 122 4.62 -1.48 10.11
CA SER A 122 5.19 -0.39 10.90
C SER A 122 5.83 0.68 10.01
N ARG A 123 5.61 1.96 10.37
CA ARG A 123 6.33 3.10 9.76
C ARG A 123 7.78 3.17 10.23
N ASN A 124 8.06 2.62 11.41
CA ASN A 124 9.40 2.50 12.01
C ASN A 124 9.79 1.02 11.99
N ALA A 125 9.90 0.46 10.80
CA ALA A 125 10.27 -0.94 10.61
C ALA A 125 11.73 -1.19 11.05
N THR A 126 12.00 -2.41 11.51
CA THR A 126 13.37 -2.90 11.65
C THR A 126 13.97 -3.14 10.26
N ALA A 127 15.30 -3.27 10.17
CA ALA A 127 15.94 -3.69 8.93
C ALA A 127 15.43 -5.07 8.49
N GLN A 128 15.31 -6.01 9.44
CA GLN A 128 14.74 -7.33 9.19
C GLN A 128 13.29 -7.24 8.66
N GLY A 129 12.43 -6.43 9.29
CA GLY A 129 11.06 -6.23 8.82
C GLY A 129 11.01 -5.63 7.41
N SER A 130 11.90 -4.70 7.11
CA SER A 130 12.02 -4.10 5.77
C SER A 130 12.50 -5.12 4.75
N ALA A 131 13.52 -5.91 5.06
CA ALA A 131 14.03 -6.98 4.19
C ALA A 131 12.96 -8.05 3.94
N ASN A 132 12.23 -8.49 4.98
CA ASN A 132 11.12 -9.41 4.83
C ASN A 132 10.03 -8.85 3.91
N ALA A 133 9.60 -7.60 4.11
CA ALA A 133 8.58 -6.97 3.27
C ALA A 133 8.99 -6.91 1.80
N GLU A 134 10.26 -6.59 1.53
CA GLU A 134 10.82 -6.53 0.17
C GLU A 134 10.90 -7.92 -0.47
N ALA A 135 11.38 -8.93 0.27
CA ALA A 135 11.47 -10.31 -0.21
C ALA A 135 10.09 -10.92 -0.51
N PHE A 136 9.12 -10.77 0.41
CA PHE A 136 7.74 -11.21 0.18
C PHE A 136 7.12 -10.51 -1.04
N ALA A 137 7.32 -9.18 -1.15
CA ALA A 137 6.81 -8.41 -2.27
C ALA A 137 7.40 -8.86 -3.61
N THR A 138 8.71 -9.12 -3.66
CA THR A 138 9.38 -9.60 -4.87
C THR A 138 8.86 -10.98 -5.27
N THR A 139 8.79 -11.93 -4.33
CA THR A 139 8.33 -13.29 -4.61
C THR A 139 6.87 -13.33 -5.06
N LEU A 140 5.96 -12.61 -4.37
CA LEU A 140 4.56 -12.52 -4.75
C LEU A 140 4.38 -11.81 -6.10
N GLY A 141 5.18 -10.77 -6.36
CA GLY A 141 5.18 -10.05 -7.62
C GLY A 141 5.67 -10.91 -8.79
N ASP A 142 6.67 -11.75 -8.58
CA ASP A 142 7.16 -12.71 -9.58
C ASP A 142 6.13 -13.83 -9.84
N ALA A 143 5.31 -14.15 -8.83
CA ALA A 143 4.15 -15.03 -9.00
C ALA A 143 2.95 -14.35 -9.71
N GLY A 144 3.08 -13.09 -10.14
CA GLY A 144 2.08 -12.36 -10.92
C GLY A 144 1.09 -11.56 -10.09
N MET A 145 1.35 -11.32 -8.79
CA MET A 145 0.51 -10.49 -7.95
C MET A 145 1.04 -9.06 -7.86
N VAL A 146 0.26 -8.07 -8.28
CA VAL A 146 0.59 -6.66 -8.11
C VAL A 146 0.62 -6.33 -6.61
N ILE A 147 1.71 -5.73 -6.14
CA ILE A 147 1.86 -5.37 -4.73
C ILE A 147 1.14 -4.06 -4.44
N VAL A 148 0.21 -4.07 -3.49
CA VAL A 148 -0.55 -2.88 -3.07
C VAL A 148 -0.08 -2.43 -1.70
N SER A 149 0.24 -1.15 -1.55
CA SER A 149 0.57 -0.57 -0.25
C SER A 149 0.27 0.93 -0.18
N GLY A 150 0.59 1.56 0.95
CA GLY A 150 0.15 2.92 1.25
C GLY A 150 1.20 4.01 1.09
N LEU A 151 2.37 3.72 0.54
CA LEU A 151 3.48 4.68 0.39
C LEU A 151 3.96 5.31 1.71
N ALA A 152 3.63 4.72 2.87
CA ALA A 152 4.17 5.17 4.15
C ALA A 152 5.65 4.80 4.28
N LEU A 153 6.33 5.36 5.30
CA LEU A 153 7.69 4.94 5.66
C LEU A 153 7.69 3.49 6.15
N GLY A 154 8.84 2.85 6.17
CA GLY A 154 9.04 1.50 6.72
C GLY A 154 8.50 0.41 5.79
N ILE A 155 7.62 -0.44 6.28
CA ILE A 155 7.14 -1.63 5.57
C ILE A 155 6.51 -1.30 4.22
N ASP A 156 5.66 -0.27 4.14
CA ASP A 156 5.02 0.11 2.87
C ASP A 156 6.06 0.45 1.79
N ALA A 157 7.08 1.24 2.16
CA ALA A 157 8.15 1.62 1.23
C ALA A 157 8.98 0.40 0.79
N ALA A 158 9.28 -0.54 1.69
CA ALA A 158 9.98 -1.77 1.37
C ALA A 158 9.14 -2.67 0.43
N ALA A 159 7.86 -2.82 0.72
CA ALA A 159 6.93 -3.55 -0.14
C ALA A 159 6.89 -2.98 -1.57
N HIS A 160 6.85 -1.65 -1.71
CA HIS A 160 6.89 -1.01 -3.03
C HIS A 160 8.20 -1.27 -3.76
N ARG A 161 9.36 -1.25 -3.07
CA ARG A 161 10.65 -1.58 -3.71
C ARG A 161 10.67 -3.00 -4.24
N GLY A 162 10.24 -3.98 -3.42
CA GLY A 162 10.14 -5.38 -3.85
C GLY A 162 9.16 -5.55 -5.03
N GLY A 163 8.00 -4.87 -4.97
CA GLY A 163 7.04 -4.86 -6.07
C GLY A 163 7.64 -4.28 -7.37
N LEU A 164 8.36 -3.15 -7.31
CA LEU A 164 9.03 -2.56 -8.47
C LEU A 164 10.12 -3.46 -9.06
N ALA A 165 10.80 -4.23 -8.21
CA ALA A 165 11.83 -5.18 -8.64
C ALA A 165 11.24 -6.47 -9.27
N SER A 166 9.96 -6.73 -9.09
CA SER A 166 9.25 -7.92 -9.57
C SER A 166 8.57 -7.70 -10.93
N ARG A 167 8.06 -8.79 -11.52
CA ARG A 167 7.36 -8.77 -12.82
C ARG A 167 6.03 -8.03 -12.77
N ALA A 168 5.27 -8.15 -11.68
CA ALA A 168 3.91 -7.62 -11.59
C ALA A 168 3.86 -6.14 -11.17
N SER A 169 4.97 -5.58 -10.64
CA SER A 169 5.06 -4.20 -10.20
C SER A 169 4.19 -3.88 -8.97
N THR A 170 3.82 -2.61 -8.77
CA THR A 170 3.16 -2.16 -7.55
C THR A 170 2.14 -1.04 -7.77
N ILE A 171 1.14 -0.97 -6.88
CA ILE A 171 0.15 0.12 -6.80
C ILE A 171 0.30 0.81 -5.44
N ALA A 172 0.60 2.10 -5.46
CA ALA A 172 0.56 2.93 -4.26
C ALA A 172 -0.81 3.60 -4.13
N VAL A 173 -1.51 3.34 -3.04
CA VAL A 173 -2.75 4.07 -2.71
C VAL A 173 -2.38 5.18 -1.75
N VAL A 174 -2.70 6.45 -2.05
CA VAL A 174 -2.28 7.58 -1.20
C VAL A 174 -3.47 8.29 -0.56
N GLY A 175 -3.22 9.00 0.54
CA GLY A 175 -4.23 9.75 1.30
C GLY A 175 -4.21 11.26 1.05
N THR A 176 -3.61 11.68 -0.06
CA THR A 176 -3.48 13.08 -0.51
C THR A 176 -3.93 13.20 -1.96
N GLY A 177 -4.06 14.42 -2.47
CA GLY A 177 -4.10 14.64 -3.91
C GLY A 177 -2.81 14.16 -4.59
N LEU A 178 -2.88 13.82 -5.89
CA LEU A 178 -1.73 13.30 -6.65
C LEU A 178 -0.77 14.41 -7.15
N ASP A 179 -1.09 15.65 -6.90
CA ASP A 179 -0.24 16.83 -7.13
C ASP A 179 0.83 17.02 -6.05
N SER A 180 0.76 16.23 -4.95
CA SER A 180 1.73 16.25 -3.87
C SER A 180 2.14 14.85 -3.41
N VAL A 181 3.40 14.70 -2.95
CA VAL A 181 3.92 13.43 -2.42
C VAL A 181 4.07 13.51 -0.91
N TYR A 182 3.42 12.59 -0.21
CA TYR A 182 3.56 12.41 1.23
C TYR A 182 3.79 10.95 1.61
N PRO A 183 4.77 10.64 2.49
CA PRO A 183 5.74 11.57 3.09
C PRO A 183 6.80 12.04 2.07
N ALA A 184 7.34 13.25 2.25
CA ALA A 184 8.32 13.83 1.33
C ALA A 184 9.59 12.98 1.16
N ARG A 185 9.96 12.19 2.17
CA ARG A 185 11.10 11.26 2.14
C ARG A 185 10.93 10.16 1.09
N ASN A 186 9.69 9.76 0.76
CA ASN A 186 9.39 8.76 -0.25
C ASN A 186 9.18 9.35 -1.65
N ARG A 187 9.57 10.65 -1.88
CA ARG A 187 9.42 11.29 -3.20
C ARG A 187 10.16 10.52 -4.32
N PRO A 188 11.43 10.08 -4.16
CA PRO A 188 12.09 9.27 -5.19
C PRO A 188 11.31 8.00 -5.50
N LEU A 189 10.90 7.25 -4.48
CA LEU A 189 10.10 6.03 -4.64
C LEU A 189 8.76 6.30 -5.34
N ALA A 190 8.09 7.41 -5.03
CA ALA A 190 6.85 7.80 -5.70
C ALA A 190 7.06 8.07 -7.20
N HIS A 191 8.20 8.66 -7.58
CA HIS A 191 8.56 8.86 -8.99
C HIS A 191 8.82 7.52 -9.70
N ASP A 192 9.51 6.59 -9.05
CA ASP A 192 9.76 5.26 -9.60
C ASP A 192 8.45 4.48 -9.78
N ILE A 193 7.53 4.59 -8.81
CA ILE A 193 6.19 3.97 -8.91
C ILE A 193 5.37 4.63 -10.03
N ALA A 194 5.40 5.95 -10.17
CA ALA A 194 4.70 6.62 -11.26
C ALA A 194 5.24 6.21 -12.64
N ALA A 195 6.54 5.93 -12.75
CA ALA A 195 7.19 5.53 -14.00
C ALA A 195 6.95 4.05 -14.36
N SER A 196 6.96 3.14 -13.37
CA SER A 196 6.97 1.68 -13.61
C SER A 196 5.81 0.93 -12.95
N GLY A 197 5.05 1.58 -12.10
CA GLY A 197 3.88 1.07 -11.39
C GLY A 197 2.67 1.99 -11.56
N LEU A 198 1.92 2.18 -10.48
CA LEU A 198 0.74 3.03 -10.45
C LEU A 198 0.58 3.71 -9.08
N ILE A 199 0.23 4.98 -9.07
CA ILE A 199 -0.22 5.69 -7.86
C ILE A 199 -1.68 6.05 -8.04
N ILE A 200 -2.52 5.78 -7.02
CA ILE A 200 -3.93 6.16 -7.04
C ILE A 200 -4.37 6.91 -5.79
N SER A 201 -5.38 7.75 -5.95
CA SER A 201 -6.05 8.47 -4.86
C SER A 201 -7.54 8.67 -5.13
N GLU A 202 -8.36 8.59 -4.09
CA GLU A 202 -9.76 9.04 -4.15
C GLU A 202 -9.91 10.53 -3.81
N PHE A 203 -8.83 11.20 -3.42
CA PHE A 203 -8.85 12.59 -2.98
C PHE A 203 -8.53 13.53 -4.13
N ALA A 204 -9.26 14.64 -4.19
CA ALA A 204 -9.06 15.68 -5.20
C ALA A 204 -7.64 16.26 -5.14
N LEU A 205 -7.18 16.81 -6.27
CA LEU A 205 -5.93 17.58 -6.33
C LEU A 205 -5.96 18.70 -5.29
N GLY A 206 -4.81 19.03 -4.72
CA GLY A 206 -4.67 20.01 -3.63
C GLY A 206 -5.02 19.46 -2.24
N THR A 207 -5.53 18.21 -2.12
CA THR A 207 -5.85 17.65 -0.80
C THR A 207 -4.56 17.40 0.01
N PRO A 208 -4.39 18.07 1.16
CA PRO A 208 -3.21 17.91 2.01
C PRO A 208 -3.22 16.59 2.79
N PRO A 209 -2.11 16.21 3.43
CA PRO A 209 -2.01 14.98 4.24
C PRO A 209 -2.75 15.12 5.59
N LEU A 210 -4.07 14.99 5.57
CA LEU A 210 -4.92 15.00 6.76
C LEU A 210 -4.93 13.64 7.45
N ALA A 211 -4.85 13.63 8.78
CA ALA A 211 -4.79 12.38 9.57
C ALA A 211 -5.97 11.44 9.30
N GLY A 212 -7.18 11.98 9.09
CA GLY A 212 -8.39 11.19 8.79
C GLY A 212 -8.39 10.51 7.42
N ASN A 213 -7.59 11.00 6.47
CA ASN A 213 -7.54 10.44 5.11
C ASN A 213 -6.83 9.08 5.08
N PHE A 214 -5.84 8.86 5.94
CA PHE A 214 -5.05 7.61 5.92
C PHE A 214 -5.88 6.37 6.28
N PRO A 215 -6.67 6.35 7.37
CA PRO A 215 -7.59 5.23 7.64
C PRO A 215 -8.63 5.04 6.54
N ARG A 216 -9.18 6.13 6.01
CA ARG A 216 -10.16 6.10 4.92
C ARG A 216 -9.57 5.46 3.66
N ARG A 217 -8.36 5.83 3.27
CA ARG A 217 -7.64 5.26 2.14
C ARG A 217 -7.38 3.76 2.28
N ASN A 218 -7.12 3.26 3.52
CA ASN A 218 -6.78 1.86 3.75
C ASN A 218 -7.85 0.89 3.25
N ARG A 219 -9.13 1.29 3.19
CA ARG A 219 -10.19 0.47 2.59
C ARG A 219 -9.94 0.15 1.12
N LEU A 220 -9.28 1.04 0.39
CA LEU A 220 -8.93 0.83 -1.02
C LEU A 220 -7.75 -0.14 -1.16
N ILE A 221 -6.79 -0.11 -0.24
CA ILE A 221 -5.70 -1.10 -0.19
C ILE A 221 -6.29 -2.51 -0.06
N CYS A 222 -7.22 -2.70 0.90
CA CYS A 222 -7.89 -3.99 1.11
C CYS A 222 -8.78 -4.36 -0.08
N GLY A 223 -9.54 -3.38 -0.60
CA GLY A 223 -10.50 -3.61 -1.69
C GLY A 223 -9.84 -4.05 -3.00
N LEU A 224 -8.64 -3.56 -3.29
CA LEU A 224 -7.85 -3.97 -4.46
C LEU A 224 -7.23 -5.35 -4.31
N ALA A 225 -6.94 -5.78 -3.09
CA ALA A 225 -6.13 -6.95 -2.82
C ALA A 225 -6.96 -8.22 -2.55
N ARG A 226 -6.41 -9.38 -2.87
CA ARG A 226 -6.98 -10.69 -2.52
C ARG A 226 -6.72 -11.05 -1.05
N GLY A 227 -5.66 -10.49 -0.46
CA GLY A 227 -5.28 -10.67 0.94
C GLY A 227 -4.31 -9.59 1.38
N VAL A 228 -4.06 -9.53 2.69
CA VAL A 228 -3.20 -8.53 3.33
C VAL A 228 -2.19 -9.21 4.23
N LEU A 229 -0.90 -8.95 4.02
CA LEU A 229 0.19 -9.34 4.91
C LEU A 229 0.53 -8.18 5.85
N VAL A 230 0.58 -8.45 7.14
CA VAL A 230 1.13 -7.55 8.17
C VAL A 230 2.50 -8.07 8.59
N VAL A 231 3.55 -7.32 8.24
CA VAL A 231 4.95 -7.73 8.48
C VAL A 231 5.39 -7.40 9.90
N GLU A 232 5.20 -6.18 10.33
CA GLU A 232 5.47 -5.69 11.68
C GLU A 232 4.37 -4.73 12.12
N ALA A 233 3.89 -4.86 13.34
CA ALA A 233 2.90 -3.97 13.92
C ALA A 233 3.00 -3.89 15.45
N ALA A 234 3.06 -2.69 16.00
CA ALA A 234 2.72 -2.48 17.40
C ALA A 234 1.19 -2.60 17.59
N ILE A 235 0.73 -2.82 18.84
CA ILE A 235 -0.71 -2.95 19.14
C ILE A 235 -1.51 -1.69 18.74
N SER A 236 -0.89 -0.51 18.75
CA SER A 236 -1.51 0.75 18.33
C SER A 236 -1.27 1.11 16.86
N SER A 237 -0.72 0.20 16.06
CA SER A 237 -0.38 0.46 14.66
C SER A 237 -1.62 0.65 13.78
N GLY A 238 -1.58 1.63 12.87
CA GLY A 238 -2.59 1.82 11.84
C GLY A 238 -2.74 0.64 10.87
N SER A 239 -1.70 -0.20 10.73
CA SER A 239 -1.76 -1.44 9.93
C SER A 239 -2.77 -2.47 10.48
N LEU A 240 -3.04 -2.46 11.80
CA LEU A 240 -4.10 -3.29 12.37
C LEU A 240 -5.51 -2.84 11.95
N ILE A 241 -5.69 -1.55 11.64
CA ILE A 241 -6.94 -1.05 11.05
C ILE A 241 -7.10 -1.64 9.65
N THR A 242 -6.02 -1.66 8.86
CA THR A 242 -6.02 -2.27 7.52
C THR A 242 -6.36 -3.76 7.59
N ALA A 243 -5.74 -4.51 8.51
CA ALA A 243 -6.03 -5.93 8.71
C ALA A 243 -7.50 -6.19 9.08
N ARG A 244 -8.09 -5.35 9.95
CA ARG A 244 -9.51 -5.44 10.31
C ARG A 244 -10.41 -5.16 9.10
N LEU A 245 -10.13 -4.08 8.36
CA LEU A 245 -10.89 -3.75 7.15
C LEU A 245 -10.81 -4.86 6.10
N ALA A 246 -9.65 -5.53 5.97
CA ALA A 246 -9.49 -6.68 5.10
C ALA A 246 -10.43 -7.83 5.51
N ALA A 247 -10.44 -8.20 6.78
CA ALA A 247 -11.32 -9.23 7.31
C ALA A 247 -12.81 -8.86 7.13
N GLU A 248 -13.21 -7.61 7.39
CA GLU A 248 -14.57 -7.11 7.17
C GLU A 248 -14.99 -7.17 5.69
N GLN A 249 -14.04 -7.08 4.76
CA GLN A 249 -14.26 -7.22 3.32
C GLN A 249 -14.13 -8.68 2.82
N GLY A 250 -13.98 -9.65 3.73
CA GLY A 250 -13.81 -11.07 3.39
C GLY A 250 -12.47 -11.38 2.71
N ARG A 251 -11.44 -10.58 2.96
CA ARG A 251 -10.09 -10.81 2.45
C ARG A 251 -9.26 -11.59 3.47
N GLU A 252 -8.38 -12.46 3.00
CA GLU A 252 -7.47 -13.20 3.87
C GLU A 252 -6.47 -12.26 4.55
N VAL A 253 -6.19 -12.53 5.82
CA VAL A 253 -5.23 -11.76 6.61
C VAL A 253 -4.10 -12.67 7.04
N PHE A 254 -2.88 -12.24 6.75
CA PHE A 254 -1.64 -12.95 7.07
C PHE A 254 -0.77 -12.09 7.98
N ALA A 255 0.00 -12.72 8.84
CA ALA A 255 0.92 -12.02 9.73
C ALA A 255 2.22 -12.80 9.90
N ILE A 256 3.34 -12.09 9.83
CA ILE A 256 4.66 -12.66 10.14
C ILE A 256 4.80 -12.73 11.66
N PRO A 257 5.17 -13.89 12.24
CA PRO A 257 5.47 -14.00 13.65
C PRO A 257 6.78 -13.26 13.99
N GLY A 258 7.01 -13.02 15.26
CA GLY A 258 8.26 -12.43 15.72
C GLY A 258 8.50 -12.71 17.20
N SER A 259 9.58 -12.16 17.75
CA SER A 259 9.90 -12.33 19.16
C SER A 259 8.77 -11.81 20.06
N ILE A 260 8.42 -12.59 21.09
CA ILE A 260 7.44 -12.18 22.11
C ILE A 260 7.90 -10.94 22.90
N HIS A 261 9.18 -10.60 22.85
CA HIS A 261 9.76 -9.43 23.49
C HIS A 261 9.76 -8.18 22.58
N SER A 262 9.57 -8.37 21.26
CA SER A 262 9.51 -7.25 20.30
C SER A 262 8.17 -6.51 20.39
N PRO A 263 8.17 -5.19 20.66
CA PRO A 263 6.94 -4.38 20.60
C PRO A 263 6.27 -4.40 19.22
N LEU A 264 7.06 -4.53 18.14
CA LEU A 264 6.57 -4.54 16.76
C LEU A 264 6.00 -5.90 16.33
N ALA A 265 6.21 -6.97 17.08
CA ALA A 265 5.59 -8.28 16.86
C ALA A 265 4.23 -8.41 17.57
N LYS A 266 3.95 -7.58 18.59
CA LYS A 266 2.74 -7.71 19.41
C LYS A 266 1.44 -7.57 18.61
N GLY A 267 1.41 -6.69 17.60
CA GLY A 267 0.26 -6.52 16.72
C GLY A 267 0.05 -7.74 15.83
N CYS A 268 1.11 -8.29 15.24
CA CYS A 268 1.05 -9.53 14.46
C CYS A 268 0.55 -10.72 15.32
N HIS A 269 1.08 -10.86 16.54
CA HIS A 269 0.59 -11.88 17.47
C HIS A 269 -0.89 -11.71 17.84
N ALA A 270 -1.38 -10.47 17.99
CA ALA A 270 -2.78 -10.21 18.24
C ALA A 270 -3.66 -10.62 17.05
N LEU A 271 -3.21 -10.34 15.81
CA LEU A 271 -3.89 -10.76 14.58
C LEU A 271 -3.93 -12.29 14.46
N ILE A 272 -2.82 -12.99 14.70
CA ILE A 272 -2.74 -14.45 14.66
C ILE A 272 -3.73 -15.06 15.67
N LYS A 273 -3.80 -14.52 16.89
CA LYS A 273 -4.78 -14.95 17.92
C LYS A 273 -6.24 -14.69 17.51
N GLN A 274 -6.49 -13.75 16.60
CA GLN A 274 -7.80 -13.43 16.04
C GLN A 274 -8.14 -14.22 14.78
N GLY A 275 -7.25 -15.12 14.34
CA GLY A 275 -7.46 -15.98 13.18
C GLY A 275 -6.70 -15.56 11.92
N ALA A 276 -5.85 -14.54 11.97
CA ALA A 276 -4.92 -14.27 10.86
C ALA A 276 -3.95 -15.44 10.71
N LYS A 277 -3.65 -15.80 9.46
CA LYS A 277 -2.74 -16.92 9.16
C LYS A 277 -1.31 -16.51 9.43
N LEU A 278 -0.61 -17.32 10.23
CA LEU A 278 0.83 -17.19 10.43
C LEU A 278 1.53 -17.63 9.14
N VAL A 279 2.47 -16.83 8.66
CA VAL A 279 3.30 -17.14 7.49
C VAL A 279 4.77 -16.92 7.80
N GLU A 280 5.60 -17.82 7.27
CA GLU A 280 7.06 -17.76 7.37
C GLU A 280 7.68 -17.52 5.99
N SER A 281 6.92 -17.78 4.92
CA SER A 281 7.34 -17.62 3.53
C SER A 281 6.21 -17.07 2.64
N ALA A 282 6.55 -16.52 1.47
CA ALA A 282 5.57 -16.13 0.47
C ALA A 282 4.81 -17.33 -0.12
N GLN A 283 5.41 -18.53 -0.06
CA GLN A 283 4.79 -19.76 -0.50
C GLN A 283 3.52 -20.09 0.32
N ASP A 284 3.54 -19.84 1.63
CA ASP A 284 2.37 -20.05 2.50
C ASP A 284 1.17 -19.21 2.05
N ILE A 285 1.45 -17.98 1.58
CA ILE A 285 0.42 -17.09 1.04
C ILE A 285 -0.11 -17.61 -0.30
N LEU A 286 0.78 -18.04 -1.19
CA LEU A 286 0.41 -18.53 -2.52
C LEU A 286 -0.44 -19.79 -2.42
N GLU A 287 -0.08 -20.74 -1.55
CA GLU A 287 -0.83 -21.98 -1.31
C GLU A 287 -2.24 -21.67 -0.81
N GLU A 288 -2.37 -20.76 0.16
CA GLU A 288 -3.66 -20.36 0.71
C GLU A 288 -4.55 -19.68 -0.32
N LEU A 289 -3.98 -18.87 -1.20
CA LEU A 289 -4.72 -18.19 -2.27
C LEU A 289 -4.98 -19.06 -3.50
N GLY A 290 -4.52 -20.33 -3.48
CA GLY A 290 -4.62 -21.25 -4.61
C GLY A 290 -3.84 -20.78 -5.84
N ALA A 291 -2.76 -20.02 -5.63
CA ALA A 291 -1.87 -19.55 -6.69
C ALA A 291 -0.61 -20.43 -6.76
N THR A 292 -0.15 -20.72 -7.95
CA THR A 292 1.08 -21.49 -8.17
C THR A 292 2.23 -20.58 -8.58
N MET A 293 3.41 -20.80 -8.01
CA MET A 293 4.64 -20.19 -8.51
C MET A 293 4.92 -20.66 -9.94
N PRO A 294 5.27 -19.75 -10.86
CA PRO A 294 5.94 -20.19 -12.08
C PRO A 294 7.21 -20.94 -11.66
N GLN A 295 7.41 -22.16 -12.15
CA GLN A 295 8.63 -22.92 -11.87
C GLN A 295 9.84 -22.11 -12.39
N THR A 296 10.51 -21.40 -11.53
CA THR A 296 11.86 -20.91 -11.79
C THR A 296 12.83 -22.06 -11.53
N PRO A 297 13.79 -22.35 -12.44
CA PRO A 297 14.83 -23.32 -12.12
C PRO A 297 15.60 -22.81 -10.89
N ASP A 298 15.78 -23.72 -9.93
CA ASP A 298 16.57 -23.52 -8.71
C ASP A 298 17.87 -22.76 -9.05
N LYS A 299 18.01 -21.56 -8.48
CA LYS A 299 19.33 -20.98 -8.34
C LYS A 299 20.06 -21.82 -7.30
N THR A 300 20.82 -22.80 -7.80
CA THR A 300 21.81 -23.54 -7.01
C THR A 300 22.55 -22.58 -6.08
N ALA A 301 22.55 -22.92 -4.80
CA ALA A 301 23.30 -22.27 -3.75
C ALA A 301 24.77 -22.08 -4.21
N ALA A 302 25.19 -20.81 -4.28
CA ALA A 302 26.60 -20.48 -4.46
C ALA A 302 27.33 -20.86 -3.17
N ALA A 303 28.52 -21.45 -3.34
CA ALA A 303 29.38 -21.97 -2.27
C ALA A 303 29.72 -20.88 -1.23
N ALA A 304 29.71 -21.29 0.04
CA ALA A 304 30.02 -20.46 1.21
C ALA A 304 31.50 -20.01 1.21
N ASP A 305 31.72 -18.70 1.28
CA ASP A 305 33.01 -18.09 1.60
C ASP A 305 33.13 -17.90 3.14
N GLY A 306 34.37 -17.78 3.65
CA GLY A 306 34.71 -17.85 5.09
C GLY A 306 34.01 -16.87 6.04
N ASP A 307 33.30 -15.85 5.55
CA ASP A 307 32.46 -14.93 6.34
C ASP A 307 31.14 -15.60 6.80
N ASP A 308 30.72 -16.70 6.17
CA ASP A 308 29.55 -17.49 6.54
C ASP A 308 29.66 -18.16 7.92
N VAL A 309 30.88 -18.38 8.40
CA VAL A 309 31.13 -19.06 9.70
C VAL A 309 30.64 -18.17 10.85
N LEU A 310 30.85 -16.84 10.79
CA LEU A 310 30.40 -15.94 11.86
C LEU A 310 28.89 -15.71 11.82
N LEU A 311 28.29 -15.69 10.62
CA LEU A 311 26.84 -15.57 10.44
C LEU A 311 26.05 -16.68 11.13
N ALA A 312 26.61 -17.89 11.21
CA ALA A 312 26.00 -19.00 11.94
C ALA A 312 25.86 -18.74 13.45
N HIS A 313 26.67 -17.83 14.00
CA HIS A 313 26.67 -17.44 15.41
C HIS A 313 25.88 -16.14 15.68
N ILE A 314 25.46 -15.43 14.62
CA ILE A 314 24.62 -14.24 14.67
C ILE A 314 23.23 -14.64 14.19
N GLY A 315 22.29 -14.71 15.14
CA GLY A 315 20.91 -15.04 14.83
C GLY A 315 20.10 -13.83 14.31
N PHE A 316 18.84 -14.07 13.98
CA PHE A 316 17.87 -13.03 13.63
C PHE A 316 17.35 -12.24 14.85
N GLU A 317 17.83 -12.57 16.06
CA GLU A 317 17.60 -11.82 17.28
C GLU A 317 18.83 -10.95 17.65
N PRO A 318 18.62 -9.76 18.26
CA PRO A 318 19.72 -8.90 18.67
C PRO A 318 20.67 -9.60 19.64
N VAL A 319 21.94 -9.68 19.27
CA VAL A 319 23.01 -10.33 20.05
C VAL A 319 24.16 -9.36 20.29
N ASP A 320 24.76 -9.38 21.46
CA ASP A 320 25.97 -8.59 21.77
C ASP A 320 27.26 -9.28 21.33
N VAL A 321 28.32 -8.48 21.17
CA VAL A 321 29.64 -8.97 20.72
C VAL A 321 30.18 -10.06 21.65
N GLN A 322 29.95 -9.98 22.96
CA GLN A 322 30.45 -10.94 23.91
C GLN A 322 29.79 -12.31 23.75
N ALA A 323 28.48 -12.34 23.47
CA ALA A 323 27.79 -13.57 23.18
C ALA A 323 28.25 -14.19 21.86
N ILE A 324 28.52 -13.36 20.83
CA ILE A 324 29.09 -13.82 19.56
C ILE A 324 30.47 -14.45 19.76
N CYS A 325 31.36 -13.79 20.51
CA CYS A 325 32.67 -14.33 20.88
C CYS A 325 32.56 -15.69 21.60
N THR A 326 31.62 -15.78 22.55
CA THR A 326 31.41 -17.01 23.33
C THR A 326 30.90 -18.16 22.42
N ARG A 327 30.02 -17.88 21.46
CA ARG A 327 29.45 -18.87 20.55
C ARG A 327 30.42 -19.30 19.45
N SER A 328 31.20 -18.34 18.90
CA SER A 328 32.14 -18.60 17.79
C SER A 328 33.52 -19.09 18.27
N GLY A 329 33.87 -18.83 19.50
CA GLY A 329 35.22 -19.10 20.03
C GLY A 329 36.29 -18.14 19.49
N LEU A 330 35.93 -17.12 18.74
CA LEU A 330 36.83 -16.13 18.16
C LEU A 330 37.19 -15.01 19.16
N ALA A 331 38.36 -14.40 18.98
CA ALA A 331 38.72 -13.22 19.76
C ALA A 331 37.90 -12.01 19.38
N ALA A 332 37.65 -11.09 20.34
CA ALA A 332 36.82 -9.91 20.11
C ALA A 332 37.30 -9.02 18.93
N ALA A 333 38.60 -8.97 18.67
CA ALA A 333 39.17 -8.23 17.55
C ALA A 333 38.78 -8.84 16.19
N GLU A 334 38.80 -10.19 16.10
CA GLU A 334 38.39 -10.92 14.89
C GLU A 334 36.90 -10.82 14.66
N VAL A 335 36.08 -10.93 15.72
CA VAL A 335 34.63 -10.75 15.66
C VAL A 335 34.27 -9.34 15.18
N ASN A 336 34.90 -8.28 15.73
CA ASN A 336 34.61 -6.91 15.30
C ASN A 336 35.04 -6.64 13.86
N ALA A 337 36.14 -7.19 13.37
CA ALA A 337 36.58 -7.06 11.99
C ALA A 337 35.57 -7.73 11.04
N ALA A 338 35.12 -8.94 11.35
CA ALA A 338 34.13 -9.66 10.58
C ALA A 338 32.73 -9.00 10.63
N LEU A 339 32.31 -8.48 11.80
CA LEU A 339 31.07 -7.71 11.92
C LEU A 339 31.06 -6.47 11.03
N THR A 340 32.20 -5.75 10.93
CA THR A 340 32.31 -4.59 10.04
C THR A 340 32.19 -5.01 8.56
N SER A 341 32.82 -6.12 8.16
CA SER A 341 32.70 -6.67 6.80
C SER A 341 31.26 -7.06 6.47
N LEU A 342 30.60 -7.78 7.37
CA LEU A 342 29.22 -8.23 7.22
C LEU A 342 28.20 -7.07 7.22
N GLU A 343 28.46 -5.99 7.97
CA GLU A 343 27.64 -4.79 7.94
C GLU A 343 27.77 -4.04 6.61
N ILE A 344 28.99 -3.91 6.07
CA ILE A 344 29.25 -3.30 4.77
C ILE A 344 28.55 -4.08 3.64
N THR A 345 28.52 -5.40 3.74
CA THR A 345 27.81 -6.27 2.78
C THR A 345 26.30 -6.35 3.01
N GLY A 346 25.79 -5.70 4.07
CA GLY A 346 24.35 -5.66 4.39
C GLY A 346 23.76 -6.96 4.94
N GLN A 347 24.60 -7.90 5.37
CA GLN A 347 24.17 -9.19 5.92
C GLN A 347 23.76 -9.10 7.39
N ILE A 348 24.31 -8.13 8.12
CA ILE A 348 23.96 -7.81 9.51
C ILE A 348 23.75 -6.31 9.68
N GLU A 349 23.09 -5.92 10.76
CA GLU A 349 22.87 -4.54 11.15
C GLU A 349 23.30 -4.31 12.59
N SER A 350 23.87 -3.11 12.84
CA SER A 350 24.15 -2.66 14.20
C SER A 350 22.92 -2.01 14.84
N LEU A 351 22.65 -2.37 16.10
CA LEU A 351 21.53 -1.87 16.89
C LEU A 351 22.01 -1.04 18.09
N PRO A 352 21.16 -0.13 18.63
CA PRO A 352 21.50 0.61 19.84
C PRO A 352 21.91 -0.29 21.00
N GLY A 353 23.01 0.08 21.69
CA GLY A 353 23.56 -0.70 22.81
C GLY A 353 24.62 -1.73 22.39
N GLY A 354 25.22 -1.59 21.19
CA GLY A 354 26.32 -2.47 20.73
C GLY A 354 25.86 -3.88 20.41
N ARG A 355 24.61 -4.03 20.00
CA ARG A 355 24.03 -5.30 19.56
C ARG A 355 24.00 -5.41 18.06
N TRP A 356 24.04 -6.64 17.58
CA TRP A 356 24.06 -6.99 16.17
C TRP A 356 22.94 -7.98 15.85
N GLN A 357 22.40 -7.90 14.66
CA GLN A 357 21.32 -8.76 14.21
C GLN A 357 21.55 -9.13 12.74
N ARG A 358 21.29 -10.39 12.39
CA ARG A 358 21.29 -10.84 11.00
C ARG A 358 20.09 -10.27 10.24
N VAL A 359 20.32 -9.85 8.99
CA VAL A 359 19.29 -9.24 8.11
C VAL A 359 18.78 -10.24 7.07
N HIS A 360 19.66 -11.15 6.60
CA HIS A 360 19.35 -12.18 5.59
C HIS A 360 19.81 -13.57 6.04
#